data_660840fc27ca6266f562a4b295ab9c49
#
_entry.id   660840fc27ca6266f562a4b295ab9c49
#
_cell.length_a   1.000
_cell.length_b   1.000
_cell.length_c   1.000
_cell.angle_alpha   90.00
_cell.angle_beta   90.00
_cell.angle_gamma   90.00
#
_symmetry.space_group_name_H-M   'P 1'
#
loop_
_entity.id
_entity.type
_entity.pdbx_description
1 polymer ?
#
loop_
_entity_poly.entity_id
_entity_poly.type
_entity_poly.pdbx_seq_one_letter_code
_entity_poly.pdbx_strand_id
1 'polypeptide(L)'
;MSPIKSLKVTYDAINENNTFSSGGFISGRVTLEVEKETKINSFLVKAKGKASVLWSQRIGTVNMVFYEKETLFKSEHFFIAEKKDEDSDVVHPGCHVYPFSFQIPQQDMPSSFKGEAGKVVYFLEAKLTRSMRMSTKDKADFTFLSLTDIPVTDMKSQFGTADKNLRFLNSGNISVNATIDGMKYYPGAELKIMAEIQNNSSRAIKPKYCLYQKQSFFALKSSRVRDVDIVKEEGELIEPSSNQNVSLSLSIPSDAIPSILSNCKVLKVEYKLKVYLDIKYSRDPEIKFPLVITAAPQNTAGAATSEALERTEPPPPYNSLYPTLPNPSGSS
;
A
#
# COMPACT_ATOMS: atom_id res chain seq x y z
N MET A 1 1.59 -20.68 -36.47
CA MET A 1 1.22 -20.81 -35.05
C MET A 1 2.45 -20.53 -34.20
N SER A 2 2.29 -19.92 -33.03
CA SER A 2 3.42 -19.70 -32.11
C SER A 2 3.81 -21.04 -31.47
N PRO A 3 5.10 -21.37 -31.35
CA PRO A 3 5.51 -22.58 -30.65
C PRO A 3 5.25 -22.54 -29.14
N ILE A 4 4.98 -21.36 -28.58
CA ILE A 4 4.54 -21.17 -27.20
C ILE A 4 3.04 -20.98 -27.19
N LYS A 5 2.33 -21.86 -26.48
CA LYS A 5 0.89 -21.84 -26.30
C LYS A 5 0.47 -20.92 -25.18
N SER A 6 1.14 -21.02 -24.03
CA SER A 6 0.87 -20.16 -22.89
C SER A 6 2.11 -19.89 -22.02
N LEU A 7 2.13 -18.73 -21.38
CA LEU A 7 3.05 -18.37 -20.31
C LEU A 7 2.21 -17.75 -19.19
N LYS A 8 2.31 -18.29 -17.97
CA LYS A 8 1.52 -17.82 -16.84
C LYS A 8 2.39 -17.74 -15.57
N VAL A 9 2.37 -16.60 -14.89
CA VAL A 9 2.97 -16.41 -13.57
C VAL A 9 1.88 -16.40 -12.50
N THR A 10 2.09 -17.15 -11.43
CA THR A 10 1.21 -17.21 -10.26
C THR A 10 2.04 -17.18 -9.00
N TYR A 11 1.45 -16.70 -7.90
CA TYR A 11 2.09 -16.71 -6.58
C TYR A 11 1.13 -17.31 -5.55
N ASP A 12 1.71 -17.77 -4.44
CA ASP A 12 0.99 -18.42 -3.36
C ASP A 12 0.49 -17.35 -2.38
N ALA A 13 -0.78 -17.44 -1.98
CA ALA A 13 -1.35 -16.55 -0.97
C ALA A 13 -0.72 -16.84 0.40
N ILE A 14 -0.33 -15.80 1.13
CA ILE A 14 0.29 -15.93 2.46
C ILE A 14 -0.66 -15.57 3.60
N ASN A 15 -1.77 -14.91 3.30
CA ASN A 15 -2.83 -14.53 4.23
C ASN A 15 -4.15 -14.34 3.49
N GLU A 16 -5.25 -14.19 4.23
CA GLU A 16 -6.60 -14.02 3.68
C GLU A 16 -6.73 -12.80 2.76
N ASN A 17 -6.01 -11.74 3.03
CA ASN A 17 -6.04 -10.49 2.26
C ASN A 17 -5.02 -10.47 1.11
N ASN A 18 -4.23 -11.52 0.96
CA ASN A 18 -3.19 -11.65 -0.07
C ASN A 18 -2.24 -10.42 -0.13
N THR A 19 -1.84 -9.96 1.06
CA THR A 19 -1.01 -8.78 1.25
C THR A 19 0.39 -9.15 1.73
N PHE A 20 1.37 -8.45 1.20
CA PHE A 20 2.79 -8.63 1.48
C PHE A 20 3.36 -7.37 2.14
N SER A 21 4.45 -7.52 2.89
CA SER A 21 5.15 -6.42 3.58
C SER A 21 6.66 -6.52 3.41
N SER A 22 7.38 -5.49 3.85
CA SER A 22 8.85 -5.45 3.87
C SER A 22 9.45 -6.65 4.61
N GLY A 23 10.51 -7.23 4.04
CA GLY A 23 11.21 -8.40 4.57
C GLY A 23 10.50 -9.74 4.35
N GLY A 24 9.23 -9.74 3.95
CA GLY A 24 8.45 -10.94 3.64
C GLY A 24 8.92 -11.67 2.38
N PHE A 25 8.44 -12.89 2.19
CA PHE A 25 8.72 -13.68 1.00
C PHE A 25 7.48 -13.79 0.11
N ILE A 26 7.69 -13.72 -1.20
CA ILE A 26 6.69 -14.03 -2.21
C ILE A 26 7.18 -15.21 -3.04
N SER A 27 6.49 -16.35 -2.92
CA SER A 27 6.80 -17.59 -3.63
C SER A 27 5.70 -17.90 -4.63
N GLY A 28 6.06 -18.66 -5.67
CA GLY A 28 5.12 -19.02 -6.71
C GLY A 28 5.76 -19.82 -7.81
N ARG A 29 5.11 -19.84 -8.97
CA ARG A 29 5.56 -20.61 -10.13
C ARG A 29 5.24 -19.90 -11.44
N VAL A 30 6.10 -20.14 -12.43
CA VAL A 30 5.84 -19.78 -13.83
C VAL A 30 5.57 -21.07 -14.61
N THR A 31 4.40 -21.14 -15.24
CA THR A 31 3.99 -22.25 -16.10
C THR A 31 4.19 -21.84 -17.55
N LEU A 32 4.97 -22.63 -18.29
CA LEU A 32 5.25 -22.46 -19.71
C LEU A 32 4.71 -23.68 -20.47
N GLU A 33 3.78 -23.46 -21.39
CA GLU A 33 3.26 -24.51 -22.26
C GLU A 33 3.79 -24.33 -23.67
N VAL A 34 4.53 -25.34 -24.14
CA VAL A 34 5.22 -25.36 -25.43
C VAL A 34 4.57 -26.40 -26.34
N GLU A 35 4.11 -25.98 -27.54
CA GLU A 35 3.54 -26.89 -28.55
C GLU A 35 4.56 -27.52 -29.48
N LYS A 36 5.64 -26.77 -29.77
CA LYS A 36 6.73 -27.20 -30.65
C LYS A 36 8.05 -26.83 -30.04
N GLU A 37 9.03 -27.68 -30.22
CA GLU A 37 10.42 -27.40 -29.83
C GLU A 37 10.81 -25.97 -30.18
N THR A 38 11.37 -25.25 -29.23
CA THR A 38 11.70 -23.83 -29.39
C THR A 38 12.99 -23.46 -28.68
N LYS A 39 13.80 -22.66 -29.35
CA LYS A 39 15.03 -22.08 -28.81
C LYS A 39 14.68 -20.84 -27.97
N ILE A 40 15.22 -20.77 -26.76
CA ILE A 40 15.00 -19.68 -25.81
C ILE A 40 16.34 -19.03 -25.47
N ASN A 41 16.45 -17.72 -25.66
CA ASN A 41 17.67 -16.95 -25.35
C ASN A 41 17.72 -16.55 -23.88
N SER A 42 16.57 -16.24 -23.26
CA SER A 42 16.48 -16.01 -21.82
C SER A 42 15.07 -16.24 -21.30
N PHE A 43 15.00 -16.75 -20.08
CA PHE A 43 13.74 -16.90 -19.38
C PHE A 43 13.91 -16.54 -17.91
N LEU A 44 13.09 -15.61 -17.44
CA LEU A 44 13.23 -15.07 -16.09
C LEU A 44 11.88 -14.63 -15.53
N VAL A 45 11.80 -14.54 -14.22
CA VAL A 45 10.75 -13.86 -13.50
C VAL A 45 11.33 -12.67 -12.73
N LYS A 46 10.59 -11.56 -12.66
CA LYS A 46 10.95 -10.33 -11.93
C LYS A 46 9.90 -10.05 -10.88
N ALA A 47 10.33 -9.68 -9.68
CA ALA A 47 9.51 -8.99 -8.70
C ALA A 47 9.83 -7.50 -8.77
N LYS A 48 8.82 -6.64 -8.86
CA LYS A 48 9.02 -5.21 -9.06
C LYS A 48 7.97 -4.36 -8.35
N GLY A 49 8.43 -3.29 -7.68
CA GLY A 49 7.62 -2.19 -7.18
C GLY A 49 7.84 -0.94 -8.02
N LYS A 50 6.76 -0.25 -8.39
CA LYS A 50 6.80 0.95 -9.22
C LYS A 50 5.75 1.95 -8.80
N ALA A 51 6.17 3.21 -8.60
CA ALA A 51 5.28 4.36 -8.55
C ALA A 51 5.29 5.09 -9.90
N SER A 52 4.16 5.63 -10.31
CA SER A 52 4.07 6.43 -11.53
C SER A 52 2.91 7.41 -11.45
N VAL A 53 3.12 8.59 -12.03
CA VAL A 53 2.11 9.64 -12.16
C VAL A 53 1.97 10.06 -13.61
N LEU A 54 0.75 10.44 -13.98
CA LEU A 54 0.42 10.90 -15.33
C LEU A 54 -0.80 11.82 -15.26
N TRP A 55 -0.67 13.05 -15.74
CA TRP A 55 -1.80 13.94 -15.98
C TRP A 55 -1.54 14.86 -17.15
N SER A 56 -2.60 15.43 -17.70
CA SER A 56 -2.51 16.50 -18.69
C SER A 56 -3.09 17.79 -18.11
N GLN A 57 -2.48 18.91 -18.50
CA GLN A 57 -2.94 20.24 -18.11
C GLN A 57 -2.81 21.19 -19.30
N ARG A 58 -3.84 21.99 -19.51
CA ARG A 58 -3.79 23.04 -20.52
C ARG A 58 -3.04 24.27 -19.98
N ILE A 59 -1.98 24.67 -20.67
CA ILE A 59 -1.20 25.87 -20.36
C ILE A 59 -1.26 26.79 -21.61
N GLY A 60 -2.01 27.87 -21.51
CA GLY A 60 -2.33 28.69 -22.65
C GLY A 60 -3.13 27.91 -23.70
N THR A 61 -2.59 27.78 -24.91
CA THR A 61 -3.19 27.05 -26.04
C THR A 61 -2.73 25.58 -26.14
N VAL A 62 -1.74 25.16 -25.35
CA VAL A 62 -1.09 23.84 -25.47
C VAL A 62 -1.51 22.93 -24.34
N ASN A 63 -1.79 21.65 -24.66
CA ASN A 63 -1.96 20.60 -23.67
C ASN A 63 -0.58 19.99 -23.34
N MET A 64 -0.11 20.19 -22.12
CA MET A 64 1.11 19.58 -21.62
C MET A 64 0.80 18.30 -20.88
N VAL A 65 1.61 17.26 -21.13
CA VAL A 65 1.53 15.96 -20.42
C VAL A 65 2.67 15.91 -19.42
N PHE A 66 2.32 15.66 -18.18
CA PHE A 66 3.24 15.46 -17.07
C PHE A 66 3.29 13.99 -16.74
N TYR A 67 4.47 13.39 -16.84
CA TYR A 67 4.71 11.99 -16.54
C TYR A 67 6.00 11.83 -15.78
N GLU A 68 5.96 11.06 -14.69
CA GLU A 68 7.13 10.67 -13.92
C GLU A 68 6.95 9.24 -13.40
N LYS A 69 8.07 8.55 -13.18
CA LYS A 69 8.07 7.20 -12.63
C LYS A 69 9.24 6.99 -11.69
N GLU A 70 9.01 6.18 -10.68
CA GLU A 70 10.00 5.73 -9.73
C GLU A 70 9.97 4.19 -9.65
N THR A 71 11.14 3.56 -9.69
CA THR A 71 11.27 2.14 -9.38
C THR A 71 11.61 2.02 -7.90
N LEU A 72 10.72 1.40 -7.15
CA LEU A 72 10.84 1.23 -5.70
C LEU A 72 11.80 0.08 -5.38
N PHE A 73 11.61 -1.04 -6.04
CA PHE A 73 12.56 -2.14 -6.05
C PHE A 73 12.45 -2.97 -7.33
N LYS A 74 13.46 -3.79 -7.59
CA LYS A 74 13.50 -4.76 -8.68
C LYS A 74 14.38 -5.93 -8.25
N SER A 75 13.85 -7.15 -8.33
CA SER A 75 14.59 -8.40 -8.17
C SER A 75 14.31 -9.30 -9.38
N GLU A 76 15.30 -10.07 -9.80
CA GLU A 76 15.22 -10.95 -10.98
C GLU A 76 15.72 -12.33 -10.62
N HIS A 77 15.02 -13.36 -11.11
CA HIS A 77 15.42 -14.75 -11.03
C HIS A 77 15.40 -15.35 -12.43
N PHE A 78 16.56 -15.85 -12.88
CA PHE A 78 16.71 -16.44 -14.20
C PHE A 78 16.53 -17.95 -14.10
N PHE A 79 15.60 -18.48 -14.87
CA PHE A 79 15.45 -19.92 -15.13
C PHE A 79 16.37 -20.35 -16.27
N ILE A 80 16.53 -19.48 -17.29
CA ILE A 80 17.48 -19.60 -18.39
C ILE A 80 18.21 -18.25 -18.47
N ALA A 81 19.52 -18.27 -18.23
CA ALA A 81 20.38 -17.09 -18.32
C ALA A 81 20.38 -16.50 -19.74
N GLU A 82 20.68 -15.23 -19.86
CA GLU A 82 20.74 -14.57 -21.16
C GLU A 82 21.90 -15.12 -21.98
N LYS A 83 21.58 -15.65 -23.17
CA LYS A 83 22.55 -16.27 -24.11
C LYS A 83 22.38 -15.66 -25.49
N LYS A 84 23.47 -15.74 -26.28
CA LYS A 84 23.41 -15.41 -27.70
C LYS A 84 22.67 -16.49 -28.47
N ASP A 85 22.23 -16.16 -29.67
CA ASP A 85 21.36 -17.05 -30.49
C ASP A 85 21.97 -18.43 -30.75
N GLU A 86 23.29 -18.51 -30.88
CA GLU A 86 24.04 -19.77 -31.13
C GLU A 86 24.00 -20.71 -29.91
N ASP A 87 23.95 -20.15 -28.68
CA ASP A 87 24.02 -20.87 -27.41
C ASP A 87 22.62 -21.01 -26.74
N SER A 88 21.56 -20.70 -27.47
CA SER A 88 20.20 -20.70 -26.91
C SER A 88 19.75 -22.10 -26.43
N ASP A 89 19.05 -22.17 -25.30
CA ASP A 89 18.55 -23.42 -24.75
C ASP A 89 17.32 -23.90 -25.54
N VAL A 90 17.26 -25.20 -25.77
CA VAL A 90 16.12 -25.85 -26.43
C VAL A 90 15.11 -26.32 -25.39
N VAL A 91 13.86 -25.89 -25.52
CA VAL A 91 12.74 -26.36 -24.69
C VAL A 91 11.82 -27.21 -25.56
N HIS A 92 11.60 -28.46 -25.13
CA HIS A 92 10.76 -29.42 -25.82
C HIS A 92 9.27 -29.17 -25.62
N PRO A 93 8.40 -29.71 -26.47
CA PRO A 93 6.95 -29.65 -26.28
C PRO A 93 6.54 -30.21 -24.93
N GLY A 94 5.56 -29.56 -24.28
CA GLY A 94 5.04 -29.98 -22.98
C GLY A 94 4.71 -28.81 -22.06
N CYS A 95 4.30 -29.14 -20.83
CA CYS A 95 4.02 -28.19 -19.78
C CYS A 95 5.23 -28.19 -18.79
N HIS A 96 5.88 -27.04 -18.67
CA HIS A 96 7.04 -26.84 -17.82
C HIS A 96 6.69 -25.90 -16.68
N VAL A 97 7.02 -26.29 -15.45
CA VAL A 97 6.76 -25.50 -14.24
C VAL A 97 8.08 -25.07 -13.60
N TYR A 98 8.26 -23.79 -13.40
CA TYR A 98 9.45 -23.15 -12.84
C TYR A 98 9.08 -22.46 -11.52
N PRO A 99 9.46 -23.03 -10.37
CA PRO A 99 9.21 -22.41 -9.08
C PRO A 99 10.17 -21.23 -8.86
N PHE A 100 9.71 -20.24 -8.08
CA PHE A 100 10.54 -19.11 -7.65
C PHE A 100 10.18 -18.68 -6.23
N SER A 101 11.11 -17.97 -5.60
CA SER A 101 10.89 -17.26 -4.35
C SER A 101 11.70 -15.97 -4.36
N PHE A 102 11.11 -14.87 -3.92
CA PHE A 102 11.76 -13.57 -3.73
C PHE A 102 11.59 -13.12 -2.29
N GLN A 103 12.65 -12.63 -1.69
CA GLN A 103 12.53 -11.81 -0.49
C GLN A 103 12.24 -10.36 -0.92
N ILE A 104 11.16 -9.79 -0.39
CA ILE A 104 10.83 -8.38 -0.56
C ILE A 104 11.86 -7.58 0.26
N PRO A 105 12.50 -6.54 -0.30
CA PRO A 105 13.52 -5.78 0.42
C PRO A 105 13.01 -5.23 1.76
N GLN A 106 13.89 -5.29 2.78
CA GLN A 106 13.62 -4.70 4.09
C GLN A 106 13.93 -3.20 4.05
N GLN A 107 13.09 -2.45 3.35
CA GLN A 107 13.19 -0.99 3.21
C GLN A 107 11.80 -0.35 3.31
N ASP A 108 11.79 0.93 3.66
CA ASP A 108 10.53 1.69 3.69
C ASP A 108 10.04 1.97 2.26
N MET A 109 9.00 1.25 1.88
CA MET A 109 8.33 1.39 0.58
C MET A 109 6.87 1.79 0.79
N PRO A 110 6.30 2.61 -0.11
CA PRO A 110 4.90 3.03 -0.02
C PRO A 110 3.95 1.86 -0.23
N SER A 111 2.82 1.86 0.45
CA SER A 111 1.74 0.90 0.21
C SER A 111 1.22 0.97 -1.22
N SER A 112 0.65 -0.13 -1.71
CA SER A 112 -0.10 -0.17 -2.98
C SER A 112 -1.15 0.93 -2.99
N PHE A 113 -1.20 1.70 -4.08
CA PHE A 113 -2.09 2.85 -4.20
C PHE A 113 -2.59 3.01 -5.64
N LYS A 114 -3.83 3.44 -5.78
CA LYS A 114 -4.41 3.83 -7.07
C LYS A 114 -5.23 5.10 -6.91
N GLY A 115 -4.76 6.20 -7.47
CA GLY A 115 -5.42 7.50 -7.53
C GLY A 115 -5.71 7.94 -8.96
N GLU A 116 -6.31 9.13 -9.11
CA GLU A 116 -6.68 9.68 -10.42
C GLU A 116 -5.47 9.94 -11.34
N ALA A 117 -4.41 10.51 -10.79
CA ALA A 117 -3.23 10.92 -11.57
C ALA A 117 -1.95 10.15 -11.20
N GLY A 118 -2.04 9.11 -10.36
CA GLY A 118 -0.87 8.33 -9.95
C GLY A 118 -1.22 7.01 -9.29
N LYS A 119 -0.25 6.10 -9.30
CA LYS A 119 -0.38 4.77 -8.71
C LYS A 119 0.94 4.24 -8.20
N VAL A 120 0.87 3.39 -7.18
CA VAL A 120 1.94 2.52 -6.69
C VAL A 120 1.49 1.09 -6.92
N VAL A 121 2.24 0.33 -7.72
CA VAL A 121 1.91 -1.04 -8.08
C VAL A 121 3.09 -1.96 -7.84
N TYR A 122 2.80 -3.15 -7.32
CA TYR A 122 3.73 -4.23 -7.10
C TYR A 122 3.30 -5.43 -7.93
N PHE A 123 4.26 -6.06 -8.61
CA PHE A 123 3.93 -7.15 -9.53
C PHE A 123 5.09 -8.10 -9.77
N LEU A 124 4.72 -9.30 -10.17
CA LEU A 124 5.59 -10.29 -10.79
C LEU A 124 5.43 -10.21 -12.31
N GLU A 125 6.53 -10.30 -13.04
CA GLU A 125 6.54 -10.35 -14.51
C GLU A 125 7.42 -11.52 -14.97
N ALA A 126 6.82 -12.55 -15.55
CA ALA A 126 7.54 -13.55 -16.32
C ALA A 126 7.88 -12.99 -17.70
N LYS A 127 9.13 -13.16 -18.15
CA LYS A 127 9.59 -12.73 -19.47
C LYS A 127 10.41 -13.82 -20.14
N LEU A 128 9.99 -14.21 -21.31
CA LEU A 128 10.66 -15.18 -22.16
C LEU A 128 11.09 -14.50 -23.46
N THR A 129 12.38 -14.59 -23.79
CA THR A 129 12.99 -13.96 -24.97
C THR A 129 13.49 -15.05 -25.92
N ARG A 130 13.18 -14.88 -27.22
CA ARG A 130 13.62 -15.74 -28.33
C ARG A 130 14.29 -14.89 -29.39
N SER A 131 15.17 -15.50 -30.20
CA SER A 131 15.80 -14.82 -31.31
C SER A 131 14.77 -14.27 -32.30
N MET A 132 15.01 -13.05 -32.77
CA MET A 132 14.23 -12.35 -33.80
C MET A 132 12.70 -12.33 -33.56
N ARG A 133 12.25 -12.47 -32.29
CA ARG A 133 10.86 -12.47 -31.90
C ARG A 133 10.61 -11.52 -30.74
N MET A 134 9.41 -10.95 -30.68
CA MET A 134 8.98 -10.19 -29.50
C MET A 134 8.95 -11.10 -28.28
N SER A 135 9.42 -10.57 -27.13
CA SER A 135 9.38 -11.30 -25.85
C SER A 135 7.93 -11.64 -25.47
N THR A 136 7.70 -12.88 -25.07
CA THR A 136 6.45 -13.31 -24.44
C THR A 136 6.50 -12.91 -22.96
N LYS A 137 5.42 -12.32 -22.44
CA LYS A 137 5.34 -11.84 -21.05
C LYS A 137 3.99 -12.18 -20.44
N ASP A 138 4.03 -12.43 -19.14
CA ASP A 138 2.83 -12.49 -18.30
C ASP A 138 3.08 -11.75 -16.99
N LYS A 139 2.01 -11.24 -16.36
CA LYS A 139 2.11 -10.37 -15.21
C LYS A 139 1.04 -10.68 -14.17
N ALA A 140 1.42 -10.78 -12.92
CA ALA A 140 0.54 -10.89 -11.76
C ALA A 140 0.81 -9.75 -10.78
N ASP A 141 -0.20 -8.93 -10.52
CA ASP A 141 -0.11 -7.86 -9.51
C ASP A 141 -0.33 -8.45 -8.11
N PHE A 142 0.32 -7.90 -7.10
CA PHE A 142 0.10 -8.22 -5.70
C PHE A 142 -0.01 -6.95 -4.84
N THR A 143 -0.67 -7.07 -3.69
CA THR A 143 -0.85 -5.96 -2.76
C THR A 143 0.32 -5.90 -1.78
N PHE A 144 0.93 -4.73 -1.64
CA PHE A 144 1.96 -4.44 -0.65
C PHE A 144 1.44 -3.43 0.36
N LEU A 145 1.65 -3.71 1.66
CA LEU A 145 1.37 -2.81 2.77
C LEU A 145 2.67 -2.38 3.45
N SER A 146 2.88 -1.09 3.53
CA SER A 146 3.95 -0.49 4.33
C SER A 146 3.61 -0.61 5.81
N LEU A 147 4.52 -1.21 6.57
CA LEU A 147 4.44 -1.26 8.04
C LEU A 147 5.30 -0.13 8.61
N THR A 148 4.93 1.12 8.35
CA THR A 148 5.70 2.26 8.83
C THR A 148 5.52 2.41 10.33
N ASP A 149 6.58 2.15 11.09
CA ASP A 149 6.65 2.47 12.52
C ASP A 149 6.79 3.97 12.72
N ILE A 150 5.69 4.61 13.12
CA ILE A 150 5.74 6.00 13.59
C ILE A 150 5.99 5.96 15.09
N PRO A 151 7.03 6.66 15.59
CA PRO A 151 7.35 6.70 17.02
C PRO A 151 6.12 7.02 17.87
N VAL A 152 6.00 6.37 19.02
CA VAL A 152 4.88 6.51 19.97
C VAL A 152 4.70 7.96 20.47
N THR A 153 5.74 8.78 20.36
CA THR A 153 5.71 10.23 20.73
C THR A 153 4.69 11.03 19.90
N ASP A 154 4.29 10.54 18.75
CA ASP A 154 3.36 11.24 17.84
C ASP A 154 1.87 10.89 18.10
N MET A 155 1.56 10.15 19.17
CA MET A 155 0.18 9.80 19.57
C MET A 155 -0.51 10.86 20.44
N LYS A 156 0.00 12.08 20.49
CA LYS A 156 -0.58 13.15 21.32
C LYS A 156 -1.91 13.64 20.74
N SER A 157 -2.84 13.94 21.64
CA SER A 157 -4.05 14.67 21.29
C SER A 157 -3.70 15.98 20.60
N GLN A 158 -4.51 16.38 19.62
CA GLN A 158 -4.32 17.64 18.89
C GLN A 158 -5.43 18.61 19.27
N PHE A 159 -5.07 19.88 19.46
CA PHE A 159 -5.98 20.97 19.74
C PHE A 159 -5.90 22.02 18.63
N GLY A 160 -7.03 22.59 18.27
CA GLY A 160 -7.12 23.69 17.32
C GLY A 160 -8.26 24.63 17.63
N THR A 161 -8.13 25.84 17.15
CA THR A 161 -9.14 26.88 17.32
C THR A 161 -9.36 27.61 16.01
N ALA A 162 -10.60 28.03 15.74
CA ALA A 162 -10.94 28.91 14.65
C ALA A 162 -12.07 29.84 15.06
N ASP A 163 -12.03 31.08 14.59
CA ASP A 163 -13.04 32.10 14.86
C ASP A 163 -13.43 32.87 13.59
N LYS A 164 -14.62 33.48 13.64
CA LYS A 164 -15.12 34.33 12.58
C LYS A 164 -15.94 35.47 13.12
N ASN A 165 -15.49 36.69 12.86
CA ASN A 165 -16.28 37.90 13.08
C ASN A 165 -17.18 38.15 11.87
N LEU A 166 -18.48 38.16 12.10
CA LEU A 166 -19.51 38.51 11.10
C LEU A 166 -19.65 40.04 11.06
N ARG A 167 -19.46 40.62 9.89
CA ARG A 167 -19.63 42.06 9.63
C ARG A 167 -20.97 42.30 8.92
N PHE A 168 -21.57 43.45 9.13
CA PHE A 168 -22.89 43.86 8.60
C PHE A 168 -24.09 43.15 9.24
N LEU A 169 -25.24 43.82 9.30
CA LEU A 169 -26.62 43.50 9.77
C LEU A 169 -26.79 42.31 10.76
N ASN A 170 -25.83 41.40 10.84
CA ASN A 170 -25.78 40.23 11.74
C ASN A 170 -24.41 40.19 12.43
N SER A 171 -24.06 41.26 13.14
CA SER A 171 -22.83 41.35 13.89
C SER A 171 -22.78 40.28 15.00
N GLY A 172 -21.64 39.68 15.18
CA GLY A 172 -21.39 38.68 16.20
C GLY A 172 -20.14 37.89 15.91
N ASN A 173 -19.63 37.19 16.91
CA ASN A 173 -18.49 36.31 16.79
C ASN A 173 -18.92 34.85 16.89
N ILE A 174 -18.38 34.02 16.05
CA ILE A 174 -18.52 32.57 16.09
C ILE A 174 -17.14 31.99 16.29
N SER A 175 -16.99 31.08 17.26
CA SER A 175 -15.71 30.39 17.50
C SER A 175 -15.92 28.90 17.73
N VAL A 176 -14.90 28.12 17.39
CA VAL A 176 -14.82 26.70 17.66
C VAL A 176 -13.43 26.35 18.21
N ASN A 177 -13.41 25.65 19.32
CA ASN A 177 -12.26 24.99 19.90
C ASN A 177 -12.48 23.50 19.74
N ALA A 178 -11.60 22.81 19.05
CA ALA A 178 -11.73 21.37 18.83
C ALA A 178 -10.49 20.62 19.28
N THR A 179 -10.69 19.43 19.79
CA THR A 179 -9.65 18.50 20.22
C THR A 179 -9.94 17.13 19.60
N ILE A 180 -8.89 16.46 19.13
CA ILE A 180 -8.95 15.05 18.71
C ILE A 180 -8.01 14.23 19.58
N ASP A 181 -8.33 12.95 19.77
CA ASP A 181 -7.65 12.05 20.70
C ASP A 181 -6.26 11.59 20.25
N GLY A 182 -5.86 11.82 18.98
CA GLY A 182 -4.54 11.45 18.50
C GLY A 182 -4.21 11.95 17.10
N MET A 183 -3.06 11.51 16.59
CA MET A 183 -2.62 11.74 15.20
C MET A 183 -2.56 10.46 14.39
N LYS A 184 -2.27 9.30 15.03
CA LYS A 184 -2.07 8.00 14.37
C LYS A 184 -3.29 7.12 14.56
N TYR A 185 -3.79 6.59 13.45
CA TYR A 185 -4.96 5.70 13.43
C TYR A 185 -4.71 4.50 12.51
N TYR A 186 -5.54 3.46 12.67
CA TYR A 186 -5.58 2.29 11.80
C TYR A 186 -6.89 2.29 10.99
N PRO A 187 -6.93 1.62 9.84
CA PRO A 187 -8.20 1.35 9.15
C PRO A 187 -9.20 0.67 10.09
N GLY A 188 -10.44 1.14 10.11
CA GLY A 188 -11.48 0.68 11.02
C GLY A 188 -11.47 1.30 12.42
N ALA A 189 -10.49 2.14 12.77
CA ALA A 189 -10.42 2.78 14.07
C ALA A 189 -11.43 3.93 14.20
N GLU A 190 -11.80 4.23 15.44
CA GLU A 190 -12.65 5.35 15.82
C GLU A 190 -11.77 6.58 16.15
N LEU A 191 -12.09 7.72 15.53
CA LEU A 191 -11.49 9.02 15.78
C LEU A 191 -12.45 9.84 16.64
N LYS A 192 -12.05 10.19 17.85
CA LYS A 192 -12.88 10.95 18.79
C LYS A 192 -12.60 12.44 18.66
N ILE A 193 -13.68 13.22 18.50
CA ILE A 193 -13.66 14.67 18.35
C ILE A 193 -14.45 15.26 19.48
N MET A 194 -13.85 16.19 20.20
CA MET A 194 -14.55 17.05 21.17
C MET A 194 -14.44 18.50 20.68
N ALA A 195 -15.56 19.21 20.64
CA ALA A 195 -15.59 20.60 20.20
C ALA A 195 -16.46 21.44 21.13
N GLU A 196 -15.93 22.59 21.54
CA GLU A 196 -16.67 23.67 22.18
C GLU A 196 -16.95 24.72 21.10
N ILE A 197 -18.23 25.02 20.88
CA ILE A 197 -18.68 25.93 19.82
C ILE A 197 -19.45 27.06 20.46
N GLN A 198 -19.04 28.29 20.22
CA GLN A 198 -19.69 29.49 20.70
C GLN A 198 -20.30 30.25 19.52
N ASN A 199 -21.61 30.38 19.50
CA ASN A 199 -22.33 31.13 18.50
C ASN A 199 -22.91 32.43 19.09
N ASN A 200 -22.09 33.48 19.14
CA ASN A 200 -22.50 34.81 19.56
C ASN A 200 -23.01 35.65 18.38
N SER A 201 -23.70 35.02 17.43
CA SER A 201 -24.28 35.68 16.25
C SER A 201 -25.81 35.55 16.20
N SER A 202 -26.44 36.24 15.28
CA SER A 202 -27.87 36.13 15.02
C SER A 202 -28.25 35.01 14.04
N ARG A 203 -27.29 34.15 13.63
CA ARG A 203 -27.50 33.07 12.67
C ARG A 203 -27.35 31.72 13.35
N ALA A 204 -28.23 30.79 13.00
CA ALA A 204 -27.99 29.39 13.29
C ALA A 204 -26.78 28.85 12.44
N ILE A 205 -25.95 28.03 13.04
CA ILE A 205 -24.76 27.44 12.42
C ILE A 205 -24.79 25.93 12.55
N LYS A 206 -24.13 25.23 11.61
CA LYS A 206 -24.07 23.78 11.64
C LYS A 206 -22.61 23.32 11.65
N PRO A 207 -22.15 22.59 12.68
CA PRO A 207 -20.83 22.01 12.67
C PRO A 207 -20.78 20.85 11.67
N LYS A 208 -19.70 20.79 10.90
CA LYS A 208 -19.44 19.74 9.91
C LYS A 208 -18.04 19.19 10.07
N TYR A 209 -17.90 17.89 9.83
CA TYR A 209 -16.70 17.12 10.00
C TYR A 209 -16.39 16.39 8.69
N CYS A 210 -15.18 16.53 8.18
CA CYS A 210 -14.78 15.88 6.93
C CYS A 210 -13.39 15.27 7.09
N LEU A 211 -13.33 13.93 7.11
CA LEU A 211 -12.10 13.20 6.88
C LEU A 211 -11.84 13.17 5.39
N TYR A 212 -10.70 13.71 4.95
CA TYR A 212 -10.33 13.71 3.54
C TYR A 212 -8.88 13.29 3.34
N GLN A 213 -8.61 12.77 2.15
CA GLN A 213 -7.30 12.37 1.69
C GLN A 213 -6.76 13.42 0.71
N LYS A 214 -5.62 14.01 1.02
CA LYS A 214 -4.89 14.90 0.12
C LYS A 214 -3.87 14.10 -0.68
N GLN A 215 -4.10 13.96 -1.97
CA GLN A 215 -3.22 13.30 -2.91
C GLN A 215 -2.39 14.36 -3.64
N SER A 216 -1.07 14.25 -3.58
CA SER A 216 -0.13 15.13 -4.29
C SER A 216 0.70 14.31 -5.26
N PHE A 217 0.74 14.73 -6.52
CA PHE A 217 1.45 14.07 -7.61
C PHE A 217 2.51 15.01 -8.15
N PHE A 218 3.74 14.51 -8.40
CA PHE A 218 4.89 15.32 -8.76
C PHE A 218 5.52 14.81 -10.06
N ALA A 219 5.69 15.68 -11.06
CA ALA A 219 6.41 15.40 -12.30
C ALA A 219 6.98 16.67 -12.90
N LEU A 220 8.21 16.62 -13.43
CA LEU A 220 8.86 17.71 -14.18
C LEU A 220 8.83 19.06 -13.44
N LYS A 221 9.10 19.09 -12.14
CA LYS A 221 9.03 20.28 -11.25
C LYS A 221 7.61 20.89 -11.11
N SER A 222 6.59 20.20 -11.58
CA SER A 222 5.18 20.56 -11.41
C SER A 222 4.51 19.62 -10.41
N SER A 223 3.41 20.08 -9.82
CA SER A 223 2.59 19.25 -8.94
C SER A 223 1.12 19.39 -9.26
N ARG A 224 0.39 18.30 -9.05
CA ARG A 224 -1.07 18.28 -9.06
C ARG A 224 -1.55 17.79 -7.70
N VAL A 225 -2.45 18.56 -7.09
CA VAL A 225 -3.04 18.22 -5.79
C VAL A 225 -4.52 17.96 -5.97
N ARG A 226 -5.02 16.92 -5.28
CA ARG A 226 -6.43 16.58 -5.22
C ARG A 226 -6.81 16.21 -3.80
N ASP A 227 -7.87 16.81 -3.31
CA ASP A 227 -8.52 16.42 -2.07
C ASP A 227 -9.68 15.47 -2.41
N VAL A 228 -9.74 14.34 -1.71
CA VAL A 228 -10.79 13.31 -1.85
C VAL A 228 -11.45 13.13 -0.49
N ASP A 229 -12.71 13.50 -0.41
CA ASP A 229 -13.50 13.31 0.81
C ASP A 229 -13.74 11.81 1.05
N ILE A 230 -13.42 11.34 2.25
CA ILE A 230 -13.54 9.94 2.66
C ILE A 230 -14.80 9.73 3.50
N VAL A 231 -14.97 10.53 4.56
CA VAL A 231 -16.14 10.51 5.43
C VAL A 231 -16.57 11.93 5.69
N LYS A 232 -17.88 12.18 5.66
CA LYS A 232 -18.51 13.44 6.04
C LYS A 232 -19.59 13.20 7.06
N GLU A 233 -19.56 13.98 8.14
CA GLU A 233 -20.56 13.98 9.18
C GLU A 233 -21.03 15.41 9.45
N GLU A 234 -22.28 15.54 9.83
CA GLU A 234 -22.89 16.81 10.21
C GLU A 234 -23.40 16.72 11.65
N GLY A 235 -23.11 17.73 12.45
CA GLY A 235 -23.65 17.85 13.79
C GLY A 235 -25.05 18.48 13.79
N GLU A 236 -25.60 18.66 14.99
CA GLU A 236 -26.87 19.34 15.18
C GLU A 236 -26.74 20.85 14.94
N LEU A 237 -27.87 21.48 14.64
CA LEU A 237 -27.95 22.92 14.45
C LEU A 237 -27.73 23.63 15.79
N ILE A 238 -26.85 24.64 15.79
CA ILE A 238 -26.53 25.48 16.95
C ILE A 238 -27.24 26.82 16.77
N GLU A 239 -28.20 27.10 17.66
CA GLU A 239 -29.00 28.29 17.59
C GLU A 239 -28.20 29.59 17.86
N PRO A 240 -28.75 30.75 17.43
CA PRO A 240 -28.18 32.05 17.75
C PRO A 240 -27.98 32.26 19.24
N SER A 241 -26.89 32.97 19.61
CA SER A 241 -26.58 33.35 21.00
C SER A 241 -26.51 32.15 21.97
N SER A 242 -25.95 31.02 21.49
CA SER A 242 -25.83 29.78 22.26
C SER A 242 -24.42 29.22 22.24
N ASN A 243 -24.08 28.42 23.25
CA ASN A 243 -22.84 27.68 23.36
C ASN A 243 -23.15 26.19 23.45
N GLN A 244 -22.39 25.36 22.76
CA GLN A 244 -22.57 23.91 22.75
C GLN A 244 -21.26 23.16 22.83
N ASN A 245 -21.22 22.14 23.69
CA ASN A 245 -20.17 21.13 23.69
C ASN A 245 -20.63 19.91 22.90
N VAL A 246 -19.86 19.55 21.89
CA VAL A 246 -20.15 18.43 20.99
C VAL A 246 -19.08 17.35 21.18
N SER A 247 -19.52 16.10 21.31
CA SER A 247 -18.66 14.93 21.25
C SER A 247 -19.11 14.04 20.10
N LEU A 248 -18.20 13.72 19.19
CA LEU A 248 -18.47 12.91 18.00
C LEU A 248 -17.38 11.84 17.86
N SER A 249 -17.77 10.62 17.49
CA SER A 249 -16.87 9.55 17.04
C SER A 249 -17.05 9.35 15.54
N LEU A 250 -15.95 9.42 14.79
CA LEU A 250 -15.92 9.25 13.34
C LEU A 250 -15.15 7.99 13.00
N SER A 251 -15.80 7.03 12.34
CA SER A 251 -15.18 5.78 11.94
C SER A 251 -14.31 5.96 10.69
N ILE A 252 -13.04 5.56 10.77
CA ILE A 252 -12.15 5.49 9.63
C ILE A 252 -12.50 4.23 8.83
N PRO A 253 -12.73 4.31 7.51
CA PRO A 253 -13.07 3.14 6.72
C PRO A 253 -12.03 2.01 6.85
N SER A 254 -12.50 0.77 6.92
CA SER A 254 -11.65 -0.41 7.07
C SER A 254 -10.76 -0.68 5.85
N ASP A 255 -11.10 -0.13 4.70
CA ASP A 255 -10.35 -0.18 3.44
C ASP A 255 -9.47 1.07 3.22
N ALA A 256 -9.37 1.96 4.23
CA ALA A 256 -8.47 3.10 4.15
C ALA A 256 -7.01 2.64 3.99
N ILE A 257 -6.36 3.16 2.96
CA ILE A 257 -4.96 2.82 2.67
C ILE A 257 -4.01 3.61 3.59
N PRO A 258 -2.87 3.03 3.96
CA PRO A 258 -1.86 3.74 4.74
C PRO A 258 -1.37 5.01 4.07
N SER A 259 -1.04 6.03 4.87
CA SER A 259 -0.44 7.28 4.41
C SER A 259 0.86 7.02 3.66
N ILE A 260 1.14 7.83 2.62
CA ILE A 260 2.41 7.84 1.89
C ILE A 260 3.03 9.22 2.10
N LEU A 261 4.01 9.32 3.00
CA LEU A 261 4.53 10.61 3.45
C LEU A 261 5.88 10.98 2.82
N SER A 262 6.89 10.12 2.94
CA SER A 262 8.27 10.40 2.51
C SER A 262 8.90 9.30 1.66
N ASN A 263 8.29 8.12 1.62
CA ASN A 263 8.82 6.92 0.98
C ASN A 263 8.47 6.77 -0.52
N CYS A 264 7.99 7.87 -1.15
CA CYS A 264 7.74 7.96 -2.57
C CYS A 264 8.01 9.37 -3.08
N LYS A 265 8.82 9.51 -4.13
CA LYS A 265 9.21 10.81 -4.68
C LYS A 265 8.17 11.42 -5.61
N VAL A 266 7.38 10.57 -6.27
CA VAL A 266 6.45 11.01 -7.32
C VAL A 266 5.03 11.23 -6.82
N LEU A 267 4.68 10.71 -5.64
CA LEU A 267 3.36 10.93 -5.05
C LEU A 267 3.39 10.95 -3.52
N LYS A 268 2.41 11.62 -2.93
CA LYS A 268 2.19 11.71 -1.49
C LYS A 268 0.70 11.55 -1.19
N VAL A 269 0.38 10.84 -0.12
CA VAL A 269 -0.99 10.62 0.35
C VAL A 269 -1.06 10.96 1.83
N GLU A 270 -1.71 12.07 2.14
CA GLU A 270 -1.88 12.61 3.48
C GLU A 270 -3.36 12.55 3.87
N TYR A 271 -3.66 12.28 5.13
CA TYR A 271 -5.03 12.39 5.66
C TYR A 271 -5.17 13.61 6.55
N LYS A 272 -6.33 14.23 6.51
CA LYS A 272 -6.68 15.35 7.40
C LYS A 272 -8.14 15.26 7.81
N LEU A 273 -8.39 15.58 9.07
CA LEU A 273 -9.72 15.89 9.53
C LEU A 273 -9.92 17.40 9.44
N LYS A 274 -11.00 17.83 8.79
CA LYS A 274 -11.48 19.20 8.78
C LYS A 274 -12.72 19.32 9.65
N VAL A 275 -12.66 20.16 10.67
CA VAL A 275 -13.79 20.59 11.49
C VAL A 275 -14.11 22.01 11.07
N TYR A 276 -15.35 22.29 10.67
CA TYR A 276 -15.75 23.61 10.19
C TYR A 276 -17.22 23.92 10.56
N LEU A 277 -17.50 25.20 10.63
CA LEU A 277 -18.85 25.67 10.93
C LEU A 277 -19.47 26.23 9.64
N ASP A 278 -20.53 25.58 9.14
CA ASP A 278 -21.26 26.01 7.95
C ASP A 278 -22.11 27.25 8.30
N ILE A 279 -21.73 28.39 7.71
CA ILE A 279 -22.38 29.69 7.96
C ILE A 279 -22.92 30.21 6.63
N LYS A 280 -24.23 30.26 6.49
CA LYS A 280 -24.88 30.78 5.27
C LYS A 280 -24.31 32.16 4.88
N TYR A 281 -23.90 32.29 3.63
CA TYR A 281 -23.38 33.54 3.02
C TYR A 281 -22.10 34.10 3.68
N SER A 282 -21.29 33.26 4.29
CA SER A 282 -19.99 33.62 4.86
C SER A 282 -18.94 32.54 4.54
N ARG A 283 -17.67 32.91 4.68
CA ARG A 283 -16.60 31.89 4.66
C ARG A 283 -16.59 31.17 6.00
N ASP A 284 -16.60 29.87 5.95
CA ASP A 284 -16.60 29.00 7.13
C ASP A 284 -15.27 29.08 7.89
N PRO A 285 -15.27 29.28 9.21
CA PRO A 285 -14.10 29.03 10.03
C PRO A 285 -13.82 27.53 10.05
N GLU A 286 -12.56 27.14 9.85
CA GLU A 286 -12.14 25.74 9.75
C GLU A 286 -10.88 25.44 10.53
N ILE A 287 -10.82 24.26 11.16
CA ILE A 287 -9.64 23.66 11.78
C ILE A 287 -9.27 22.43 10.97
N LYS A 288 -7.97 22.25 10.70
CA LYS A 288 -7.46 21.07 9.99
C LYS A 288 -6.44 20.34 10.86
N PHE A 289 -6.77 19.11 11.23
CA PHE A 289 -5.90 18.22 11.98
C PHE A 289 -5.21 17.25 11.00
N PRO A 290 -3.87 17.24 10.93
CA PRO A 290 -3.15 16.22 10.19
C PRO A 290 -3.31 14.86 10.86
N LEU A 291 -3.52 13.81 10.05
CA LEU A 291 -3.67 12.44 10.50
C LEU A 291 -2.71 11.53 9.75
N VAL A 292 -2.29 10.45 10.38
CA VAL A 292 -1.49 9.41 9.78
C VAL A 292 -2.24 8.08 9.91
N ILE A 293 -2.59 7.50 8.78
CA ILE A 293 -3.16 6.16 8.74
C ILE A 293 -2.01 5.18 8.50
N THR A 294 -1.88 4.19 9.39
CA THR A 294 -0.86 3.12 9.29
C THR A 294 -1.55 1.78 9.16
N ALA A 295 -0.87 0.78 8.61
CA ALA A 295 -1.38 -0.58 8.62
C ALA A 295 -1.57 -1.06 10.07
N ALA A 296 -2.64 -1.79 10.33
CA ALA A 296 -2.83 -2.43 11.62
C ALA A 296 -1.67 -3.41 11.88
N PRO A 297 -1.17 -3.53 13.13
CA PRO A 297 -0.22 -4.56 13.47
C PRO A 297 -0.78 -5.92 13.05
N GLN A 298 -0.09 -6.62 12.18
CA GLN A 298 -0.45 -8.00 11.90
C GLN A 298 -0.15 -8.79 13.16
N ASN A 299 -1.16 -9.32 13.84
CA ASN A 299 -0.96 -10.34 14.84
C ASN A 299 -0.28 -11.51 14.11
N THR A 300 1.02 -11.66 14.31
CA THR A 300 1.75 -12.89 14.00
C THR A 300 1.30 -13.94 15.01
N ALA A 301 0.04 -14.36 14.93
CA ALA A 301 -0.45 -15.58 15.55
C ALA A 301 0.12 -16.75 14.72
N GLY A 302 1.41 -17.01 14.91
CA GLY A 302 2.17 -18.02 14.15
C GLY A 302 3.66 -18.02 14.43
N ALA A 303 4.15 -17.10 15.27
CA ALA A 303 5.42 -17.32 15.96
C ALA A 303 5.10 -18.32 17.08
N ALA A 304 5.09 -19.62 16.73
CA ALA A 304 5.22 -20.68 17.71
C ALA A 304 6.38 -20.27 18.62
N THR A 305 6.04 -20.10 19.88
CA THR A 305 6.96 -19.89 20.99
C THR A 305 8.20 -20.73 20.82
N SER A 306 9.35 -20.07 20.62
CA SER A 306 10.67 -20.68 20.63
C SER A 306 11.09 -21.18 22.03
N GLU A 307 10.15 -21.39 22.92
CA GLU A 307 10.40 -21.97 24.29
C GLU A 307 10.11 -23.45 24.41
N ALA A 308 9.75 -24.14 23.30
CA ALA A 308 9.48 -25.61 23.37
C ALA A 308 10.50 -26.44 22.56
N LEU A 309 11.68 -25.91 22.21
CA LEU A 309 12.73 -26.62 21.45
C LEU A 309 14.07 -26.76 22.19
N GLU A 310 14.04 -26.74 23.54
CA GLU A 310 15.13 -27.25 24.35
C GLU A 310 14.77 -28.60 24.93
N ARG A 311 14.63 -29.63 24.13
CA ARG A 311 14.81 -31.07 24.45
C ARG A 311 14.41 -31.91 23.24
N THR A 312 15.22 -31.89 22.20
CA THR A 312 15.29 -32.98 21.26
C THR A 312 16.70 -33.52 21.29
N GLU A 313 16.85 -34.74 21.78
CA GLU A 313 18.07 -35.51 21.66
C GLU A 313 18.51 -35.59 20.21
N PRO A 314 19.83 -35.56 19.89
CA PRO A 314 20.30 -35.68 18.53
C PRO A 314 19.81 -37.01 17.92
N PRO A 315 19.45 -37.03 16.62
CA PRO A 315 19.01 -38.24 15.96
C PRO A 315 20.11 -39.33 16.10
N PRO A 316 19.75 -40.60 16.29
CA PRO A 316 20.70 -41.69 16.45
C PRO A 316 21.59 -41.78 15.19
N PRO A 317 22.86 -42.17 15.34
CA PRO A 317 23.79 -42.25 14.21
C PRO A 317 23.27 -43.25 13.18
N TYR A 318 23.46 -42.92 11.88
CA TYR A 318 22.94 -43.65 10.71
C TYR A 318 23.25 -45.15 10.69
N ASN A 319 24.23 -45.63 11.48
CA ASN A 319 24.65 -47.05 11.55
C ASN A 319 23.66 -47.95 12.34
N SER A 320 22.64 -47.40 12.99
CA SER A 320 21.65 -48.20 13.76
C SER A 320 20.43 -48.62 12.93
N LEU A 321 20.33 -48.21 11.67
CA LEU A 321 19.17 -48.48 10.82
C LEU A 321 19.33 -49.66 9.84
N TYR A 322 20.52 -50.29 9.76
CA TYR A 322 20.72 -51.50 8.97
C TYR A 322 21.25 -52.65 9.83
N PRO A 323 20.54 -53.75 9.93
CA PRO A 323 21.09 -54.97 10.58
C PRO A 323 22.23 -55.50 9.70
N THR A 324 23.39 -55.67 10.32
CA THR A 324 24.53 -56.36 9.71
C THR A 324 24.15 -57.79 9.36
N LEU A 325 24.26 -58.15 8.07
CA LEU A 325 24.15 -59.52 7.60
C LEU A 325 25.25 -60.37 8.25
N PRO A 326 24.94 -61.61 8.72
CA PRO A 326 25.94 -62.50 9.29
C PRO A 326 26.91 -62.96 8.20
N ASN A 327 28.21 -62.89 8.54
CA ASN A 327 29.29 -63.45 7.70
C ASN A 327 29.09 -64.99 7.58
N PRO A 328 29.21 -65.56 6.35
CA PRO A 328 29.25 -67.01 6.19
C PRO A 328 30.62 -67.52 6.68
N SER A 329 30.63 -68.25 7.79
CA SER A 329 31.76 -69.02 8.26
C SER A 329 32.04 -70.13 7.27
N GLY A 330 33.16 -70.02 6.56
CA GLY A 330 33.72 -71.11 5.79
C GLY A 330 34.31 -72.16 6.69
N SER A 331 33.86 -73.36 6.51
CA SER A 331 34.39 -74.59 7.11
C SER A 331 35.60 -75.11 6.36
N SER A 332 36.53 -75.63 7.15
CA SER A 332 37.57 -76.63 7.06
C SER A 332 38.99 -76.18 6.89
#